data_163560702da159a13595b6b4475f3230
#
_entry.id   163560702da159a13595b6b4475f3230
#
_cell.length_a   1.000
_cell.length_b   1.000
_cell.length_c   1.000
_cell.angle_alpha   90.00
_cell.angle_beta   90.00
_cell.angle_gamma   90.00
#
_symmetry.space_group_name_H-M   'P 1'
#
loop_
_entity.id
_entity.type
_entity.pdbx_description
1 polymer ?
#
loop_
_entity_poly.entity_id
_entity_poly.type
_entity_poly.pdbx_seq_one_letter_code
_entity_poly.pdbx_strand_id
1 'polypeptide(L)'
;MIFDLYIETDSLTAVEAELLRQRIKTKQGKDFTRFAIKAILQNPVYMVADEDAYNYFIEKEAEIFFPKEAFDGSCGIMAYNRTNQEKGRTTQLLPVSEWIIAIGKHPGFIPSKQWIKVQESLDRNKSKAYRKPRNNEALLTGLVYCSCGERMYPKLSQRKTASGEVIYTYVCKMKERSKRERCNRRNANGNILDAA
;
A
#
# COMPACT_ATOMS: atom_id res chain seq x y z
N MET A 1 -9.78 11.88 -1.65
CA MET A 1 -10.07 10.76 -0.73
C MET A 1 -8.86 9.87 -0.41
N ILE A 2 -8.24 9.07 -1.33
CA ILE A 2 -7.09 8.18 -0.97
C ILE A 2 -5.90 9.00 -0.46
N PHE A 3 -5.55 10.10 -1.12
CA PHE A 3 -4.49 11.01 -0.69
C PHE A 3 -4.80 11.64 0.67
N ASP A 4 -6.01 12.12 0.88
CA ASP A 4 -6.43 12.77 2.13
C ASP A 4 -6.36 11.78 3.29
N LEU A 5 -6.92 10.57 3.11
CA LEU A 5 -6.85 9.50 4.11
C LEU A 5 -5.40 9.11 4.44
N TYR A 6 -4.51 9.10 3.44
CA TYR A 6 -3.11 8.77 3.70
C TYR A 6 -2.39 9.89 4.44
N ILE A 7 -2.67 11.16 4.12
CA ILE A 7 -2.09 12.32 4.82
C ILE A 7 -2.54 12.37 6.28
N GLU A 8 -3.82 12.06 6.54
CA GLU A 8 -4.36 12.03 7.91
C GLU A 8 -3.81 10.89 8.75
N THR A 9 -3.59 9.71 8.15
CA THR A 9 -3.28 8.49 8.91
C THR A 9 -1.82 8.05 8.84
N ASP A 10 -1.05 8.55 7.87
CA ASP A 10 0.33 8.11 7.53
C ASP A 10 0.46 6.58 7.40
N SER A 11 -0.62 5.90 7.00
CA SER A 11 -0.70 4.43 7.05
C SER A 11 -1.50 3.82 5.91
N LEU A 12 -0.81 3.08 5.01
CA LEU A 12 -1.47 2.30 3.95
C LEU A 12 -2.49 1.28 4.49
N THR A 13 -2.24 0.73 5.68
CA THR A 13 -3.16 -0.23 6.33
C THR A 13 -4.43 0.47 6.82
N ALA A 14 -4.32 1.70 7.30
CA ALA A 14 -5.48 2.49 7.73
C ALA A 14 -6.34 2.87 6.51
N VAL A 15 -5.72 3.32 5.41
CA VAL A 15 -6.43 3.62 4.15
C VAL A 15 -7.13 2.38 3.62
N GLU A 16 -6.45 1.21 3.57
CA GLU A 16 -7.06 -0.05 3.15
C GLU A 16 -8.28 -0.41 4.00
N ALA A 17 -8.17 -0.29 5.32
CA ALA A 17 -9.26 -0.59 6.24
C ALA A 17 -10.47 0.34 6.03
N GLU A 18 -10.23 1.63 5.83
CA GLU A 18 -11.29 2.61 5.60
C GLU A 18 -12.01 2.38 4.26
N LEU A 19 -11.28 2.12 3.17
CA LEU A 19 -11.87 1.78 1.89
C LEU A 19 -12.72 0.49 1.97
N LEU A 20 -12.25 -0.52 2.73
CA LEU A 20 -13.01 -1.73 3.00
C LEU A 20 -14.27 -1.46 3.82
N ARG A 21 -14.19 -0.61 4.85
CA ARG A 21 -15.33 -0.21 5.68
C ARG A 21 -16.41 0.47 4.84
N GLN A 22 -16.02 1.41 3.99
CA GLN A 22 -16.91 2.13 3.09
C GLN A 22 -17.34 1.30 1.86
N ARG A 23 -16.88 0.05 1.72
CA ARG A 23 -17.17 -0.84 0.57
C ARG A 23 -16.76 -0.25 -0.79
N ILE A 24 -15.76 0.63 -0.80
CA ILE A 24 -15.25 1.23 -2.03
C ILE A 24 -14.42 0.19 -2.77
N LYS A 25 -14.74 0.00 -4.05
CA LYS A 25 -14.13 -1.00 -4.92
C LYS A 25 -13.32 -0.36 -6.05
N THR A 26 -12.39 -1.13 -6.58
CA THR A 26 -11.72 -0.78 -7.84
C THR A 26 -12.71 -0.81 -9.00
N LYS A 27 -12.32 -0.25 -10.17
CA LYS A 27 -13.11 -0.32 -11.41
C LYS A 27 -13.51 -1.76 -11.78
N GLN A 28 -12.72 -2.76 -11.35
CA GLN A 28 -12.97 -4.19 -11.58
C GLN A 28 -13.80 -4.86 -10.47
N GLY A 29 -14.38 -4.10 -9.55
CA GLY A 29 -15.17 -4.63 -8.44
C GLY A 29 -14.38 -5.28 -7.31
N LYS A 30 -13.04 -5.21 -7.33
CA LYS A 30 -12.16 -5.79 -6.30
C LYS A 30 -11.92 -4.83 -5.15
N ASP A 31 -11.56 -5.36 -3.97
CA ASP A 31 -11.10 -4.55 -2.85
C ASP A 31 -9.72 -3.93 -3.16
N PHE A 32 -9.50 -2.70 -2.71
CA PHE A 32 -8.18 -2.09 -2.77
C PHE A 32 -7.21 -2.84 -1.84
N THR A 33 -6.03 -3.12 -2.34
CA THR A 33 -4.91 -3.66 -1.56
C THR A 33 -3.92 -2.54 -1.22
N ARG A 34 -3.12 -2.71 -0.18
CA ARG A 34 -2.04 -1.77 0.16
C ARG A 34 -1.09 -1.51 -1.00
N PHE A 35 -0.83 -2.52 -1.84
CA PHE A 35 0.00 -2.38 -3.03
C PHE A 35 -0.66 -1.48 -4.08
N ALA A 36 -1.95 -1.67 -4.34
CA ALA A 36 -2.70 -0.83 -5.27
C ALA A 36 -2.80 0.62 -4.76
N ILE A 37 -3.07 0.81 -3.45
CA ILE A 37 -3.10 2.13 -2.81
C ILE A 37 -1.74 2.82 -2.95
N LYS A 38 -0.64 2.12 -2.64
CA LYS A 38 0.71 2.66 -2.80
C LYS A 38 1.01 3.05 -4.24
N ALA A 39 0.63 2.20 -5.22
CA ALA A 39 0.83 2.50 -6.63
C ALA A 39 0.07 3.75 -7.10
N ILE A 40 -1.15 3.98 -6.56
CA ILE A 40 -1.92 5.22 -6.80
C ILE A 40 -1.20 6.42 -6.20
N LEU A 41 -0.80 6.35 -4.93
CA LEU A 41 -0.11 7.44 -4.23
C LEU A 41 1.23 7.82 -4.87
N GLN A 42 1.93 6.86 -5.46
CA GLN A 42 3.21 7.07 -6.16
C GLN A 42 3.05 7.49 -7.62
N ASN A 43 1.82 7.56 -8.13
CA ASN A 43 1.62 7.90 -9.54
C ASN A 43 1.50 9.41 -9.73
N PRO A 44 2.46 10.07 -10.41
CA PRO A 44 2.43 11.51 -10.63
C PRO A 44 1.31 11.96 -11.59
N VAL A 45 0.62 11.05 -12.26
CA VAL A 45 -0.51 11.38 -13.15
C VAL A 45 -1.62 12.18 -12.43
N TYR A 46 -1.72 12.04 -11.12
CA TYR A 46 -2.71 12.78 -10.33
C TYR A 46 -2.24 14.18 -9.92
N MET A 47 -0.95 14.46 -10.03
CA MET A 47 -0.32 15.70 -9.58
C MET A 47 -0.54 16.83 -10.59
N VAL A 48 -0.79 18.03 -10.07
CA VAL A 48 -0.82 19.27 -10.86
C VAL A 48 0.59 19.60 -11.34
N ALA A 49 0.73 19.99 -12.63
CA ALA A 49 1.97 20.40 -13.23
C ALA A 49 2.22 21.91 -12.95
N ASP A 50 2.64 22.23 -11.74
CA ASP A 50 2.96 23.58 -11.28
C ASP A 50 4.47 23.75 -11.00
N GLU A 51 4.89 24.94 -10.58
CA GLU A 51 6.29 25.24 -10.29
C GLU A 51 6.91 24.34 -9.22
N ASP A 52 6.15 23.96 -8.17
CA ASP A 52 6.64 23.05 -7.14
C ASP A 52 6.89 21.63 -7.70
N ALA A 53 6.04 21.19 -8.65
CA ALA A 53 6.25 19.94 -9.37
C ALA A 53 7.53 19.96 -10.21
N TYR A 54 7.77 21.06 -10.97
CA TYR A 54 8.98 21.24 -11.74
C TYR A 54 10.23 21.16 -10.85
N ASN A 55 10.25 21.94 -9.77
CA ASN A 55 11.38 22.01 -8.83
C ASN A 55 11.65 20.64 -8.18
N TYR A 56 10.60 19.90 -7.80
CA TYR A 56 10.73 18.55 -7.25
C TYR A 56 11.43 17.58 -8.22
N PHE A 57 11.03 17.56 -9.49
CA PHE A 57 11.61 16.64 -10.46
C PHE A 57 13.04 17.05 -10.84
N ILE A 58 13.38 18.34 -10.89
CA ILE A 58 14.76 18.81 -11.03
C ILE A 58 15.62 18.35 -9.86
N GLU A 59 15.15 18.51 -8.61
CA GLU A 59 15.87 18.05 -7.41
C GLU A 59 16.10 16.54 -7.42
N LYS A 60 15.18 15.76 -8.00
CA LYS A 60 15.29 14.30 -8.15
C LYS A 60 16.05 13.88 -9.40
N GLU A 61 16.66 14.81 -10.13
CA GLU A 61 17.45 14.55 -11.36
C GLU A 61 16.67 13.82 -12.46
N ALA A 62 15.34 14.01 -12.52
CA ALA A 62 14.50 13.46 -13.58
C ALA A 62 14.69 14.27 -14.89
N GLU A 63 14.55 13.59 -16.03
CA GLU A 63 14.52 14.26 -17.32
C GLU A 63 13.18 14.99 -17.49
N ILE A 64 13.21 16.31 -17.73
CA ILE A 64 12.00 17.13 -17.96
C ILE A 64 11.94 17.58 -19.40
N PHE A 65 10.88 17.18 -20.09
CA PHE A 65 10.71 17.46 -21.53
C PHE A 65 10.22 18.88 -21.84
N PHE A 66 9.58 19.57 -20.89
CA PHE A 66 9.01 20.91 -21.07
C PHE A 66 9.78 21.96 -20.27
N PRO A 67 9.85 23.23 -20.75
CA PRO A 67 10.46 24.31 -19.99
C PRO A 67 9.62 24.66 -18.75
N LYS A 68 10.25 25.34 -17.78
CA LYS A 68 9.63 25.68 -16.49
C LYS A 68 8.31 26.46 -16.64
N GLU A 69 8.26 27.37 -17.60
CA GLU A 69 7.10 28.23 -17.86
C GLU A 69 5.85 27.47 -18.28
N ALA A 70 6.01 26.23 -18.78
CA ALA A 70 4.89 25.38 -19.14
C ALA A 70 4.21 24.74 -17.93
N PHE A 71 4.84 24.76 -16.75
CA PHE A 71 4.29 24.25 -15.50
C PHE A 71 3.41 25.29 -14.83
N ASP A 72 2.34 25.68 -15.49
CA ASP A 72 1.41 26.75 -15.12
C ASP A 72 0.25 26.32 -14.21
N GLY A 73 0.20 25.03 -13.86
CA GLY A 73 -0.85 24.45 -13.02
C GLY A 73 -2.15 24.08 -13.74
N SER A 74 -2.23 24.27 -15.06
CA SER A 74 -3.45 23.98 -15.84
C SER A 74 -3.66 22.49 -16.12
N CYS A 75 -2.61 21.71 -16.14
CA CYS A 75 -2.60 20.29 -16.51
C CYS A 75 -2.00 19.40 -15.42
N GLY A 76 -2.09 18.09 -15.62
CA GLY A 76 -1.44 17.10 -14.76
C GLY A 76 -0.11 16.60 -15.35
N ILE A 77 0.67 15.90 -14.55
CA ILE A 77 1.96 15.32 -14.92
C ILE A 77 1.77 13.99 -15.66
N MET A 78 2.54 13.78 -16.70
CA MET A 78 2.80 12.47 -17.31
C MET A 78 4.24 12.06 -17.01
N ALA A 79 4.44 10.82 -16.59
CA ALA A 79 5.78 10.28 -16.38
C ALA A 79 5.95 8.97 -17.13
N TYR A 80 7.00 8.90 -17.91
CA TYR A 80 7.44 7.74 -18.69
C TYR A 80 8.66 7.10 -18.04
N ASN A 81 9.04 5.92 -18.52
CA ASN A 81 10.17 5.14 -18.01
C ASN A 81 10.13 4.91 -16.48
N ARG A 82 8.92 4.73 -15.93
CA ARG A 82 8.71 4.57 -14.47
C ARG A 82 9.00 3.16 -13.95
N THR A 83 8.95 2.18 -14.84
CA THR A 83 9.00 0.78 -14.44
C THR A 83 9.88 -0.03 -15.37
N ASN A 84 10.66 -0.93 -14.80
CA ASN A 84 11.34 -1.97 -15.56
C ASN A 84 10.38 -3.16 -15.77
N GLN A 85 10.18 -3.54 -17.04
CA GLN A 85 9.27 -4.62 -17.46
C GLN A 85 10.05 -5.75 -18.15
N GLU A 86 11.03 -6.33 -17.50
CA GLU A 86 11.70 -7.51 -18.03
C GLU A 86 10.76 -8.73 -18.02
N LYS A 87 10.71 -9.45 -19.16
CA LYS A 87 9.92 -10.69 -19.27
C LYS A 87 10.31 -11.68 -18.16
N GLY A 88 9.30 -12.21 -17.46
CA GLY A 88 9.49 -13.23 -16.41
C GLY A 88 9.88 -12.67 -15.03
N ARG A 89 10.01 -11.37 -14.85
CA ARG A 89 10.27 -10.72 -13.56
C ARG A 89 9.11 -9.84 -13.10
N THR A 90 9.02 -9.65 -11.80
CA THR A 90 8.05 -8.70 -11.21
C THR A 90 8.41 -7.28 -11.63
N THR A 91 7.43 -6.53 -12.15
CA THR A 91 7.58 -5.11 -12.48
C THR A 91 8.14 -4.33 -11.29
N GLN A 92 9.27 -3.66 -11.48
CA GLN A 92 9.92 -2.84 -10.46
C GLN A 92 9.76 -1.36 -10.81
N LEU A 93 9.49 -0.53 -9.82
CA LEU A 93 9.49 0.92 -9.97
C LEU A 93 10.95 1.40 -10.04
N LEU A 94 11.29 2.13 -11.11
CA LEU A 94 12.61 2.74 -11.29
C LEU A 94 12.75 3.99 -10.39
N PRO A 95 13.99 4.38 -10.04
CA PRO A 95 14.28 5.65 -9.38
C PRO A 95 13.71 6.82 -10.17
N VAL A 96 13.36 7.91 -9.48
CA VAL A 96 12.79 9.11 -10.12
C VAL A 96 13.77 9.74 -11.11
N SER A 97 15.07 9.62 -10.87
CA SER A 97 16.13 10.10 -11.77
C SER A 97 16.14 9.44 -13.16
N GLU A 98 15.48 8.29 -13.30
CA GLU A 98 15.34 7.62 -14.61
C GLU A 98 14.01 7.95 -15.30
N TRP A 99 13.14 8.74 -14.65
CA TRP A 99 11.85 9.08 -15.22
C TRP A 99 11.97 10.22 -16.24
N ILE A 100 11.11 10.16 -17.26
CA ILE A 100 10.94 11.24 -18.23
C ILE A 100 9.61 11.92 -17.91
N ILE A 101 9.67 13.19 -17.55
CA ILE A 101 8.53 13.99 -17.11
C ILE A 101 8.02 14.87 -18.24
N ALA A 102 6.74 14.81 -18.50
CA ALA A 102 6.04 15.63 -19.47
C ALA A 102 4.74 16.19 -18.86
N ILE A 103 4.20 17.23 -19.47
CA ILE A 103 2.88 17.78 -19.14
C ILE A 103 1.83 17.00 -19.91
N GLY A 104 0.84 16.48 -19.22
CA GLY A 104 -0.29 15.75 -19.80
C GLY A 104 -1.36 16.70 -20.35
N LYS A 105 -2.32 16.14 -21.11
CA LYS A 105 -3.53 16.86 -21.56
C LYS A 105 -4.71 16.71 -20.60
N HIS A 106 -4.50 16.06 -19.45
CA HIS A 106 -5.51 15.82 -18.43
C HIS A 106 -5.33 16.82 -17.28
N PRO A 107 -6.39 17.15 -16.53
CA PRO A 107 -6.26 17.98 -15.34
C PRO A 107 -5.52 17.24 -14.23
N GLY A 108 -4.66 17.93 -13.50
CA GLY A 108 -4.13 17.47 -12.22
C GLY A 108 -5.20 17.61 -11.12
N PHE A 109 -5.30 16.63 -10.23
CA PHE A 109 -6.29 16.63 -9.14
C PHE A 109 -5.68 16.89 -7.76
N ILE A 110 -4.38 16.64 -7.63
CA ILE A 110 -3.67 16.70 -6.35
C ILE A 110 -2.66 17.84 -6.44
N PRO A 111 -2.72 18.86 -5.58
CA PRO A 111 -1.68 19.89 -5.50
C PRO A 111 -0.30 19.26 -5.36
N SER A 112 0.68 19.78 -6.08
CA SER A 112 2.05 19.21 -6.09
C SER A 112 2.66 19.08 -4.69
N LYS A 113 2.51 20.10 -3.84
CA LYS A 113 2.95 20.09 -2.44
C LYS A 113 2.36 18.90 -1.66
N GLN A 114 1.08 18.63 -1.88
CA GLN A 114 0.39 17.51 -1.22
C GLN A 114 0.94 16.16 -1.71
N TRP A 115 1.15 16.02 -3.02
CA TRP A 115 1.72 14.80 -3.59
C TRP A 115 3.16 14.57 -3.11
N ILE A 116 4.00 15.62 -3.10
CA ILE A 116 5.39 15.58 -2.61
C ILE A 116 5.43 15.14 -1.14
N LYS A 117 4.63 15.74 -0.28
CA LYS A 117 4.51 15.35 1.13
C LYS A 117 4.16 13.86 1.30
N VAL A 118 3.32 13.32 0.43
CA VAL A 118 2.99 11.89 0.43
C VAL A 118 4.21 11.05 0.06
N GLN A 119 5.03 11.45 -0.94
CA GLN A 119 6.26 10.72 -1.30
C GLN A 119 7.26 10.70 -0.14
N GLU A 120 7.51 11.85 0.50
CA GLU A 120 8.38 11.95 1.67
C GLU A 120 7.94 11.03 2.81
N SER A 121 6.62 10.98 3.06
CA SER A 121 6.06 10.08 4.07
C SER A 121 6.22 8.60 3.69
N LEU A 122 5.97 8.24 2.43
CA LEU A 122 6.18 6.88 1.93
C LEU A 122 7.65 6.45 2.05
N ASP A 123 8.60 7.35 1.78
CA ASP A 123 10.04 7.08 1.87
C ASP A 123 10.49 6.95 3.32
N ARG A 124 10.05 7.82 4.21
CA ARG A 124 10.28 7.71 5.65
C ARG A 124 9.76 6.38 6.21
N ASN A 125 8.61 5.91 5.71
CA ASN A 125 8.02 4.65 6.12
C ASN A 125 8.75 3.40 5.57
N LYS A 126 9.50 3.50 4.47
CA LYS A 126 10.37 2.43 3.95
C LYS A 126 11.50 2.08 4.91
N SER A 127 12.04 3.05 5.63
CA SER A 127 13.17 2.86 6.55
C SER A 127 12.81 2.09 7.82
N LYS A 128 11.51 1.91 8.10
CA LYS A 128 11.06 1.10 9.24
C LYS A 128 11.41 -0.37 8.98
N ALA A 129 12.23 -0.93 9.87
CA ALA A 129 12.73 -2.30 9.76
C ALA A 129 11.61 -3.30 9.41
N TYR A 130 11.81 -4.05 8.33
CA TYR A 130 10.91 -5.13 7.93
C TYR A 130 10.90 -6.21 9.01
N ARG A 131 9.73 -6.56 9.53
CA ARG A 131 9.60 -7.71 10.43
C ARG A 131 9.92 -8.97 9.66
N LYS A 132 11.04 -9.62 9.99
CA LYS A 132 11.34 -10.95 9.45
C LYS A 132 10.17 -11.90 9.75
N PRO A 133 9.70 -12.69 8.77
CA PRO A 133 8.74 -13.76 9.04
C PRO A 133 9.31 -14.66 10.15
N ARG A 134 8.57 -14.89 11.21
CA ARG A 134 8.94 -15.89 12.21
C ARG A 134 8.61 -17.26 11.63
N ASN A 135 9.49 -18.23 11.84
CA ASN A 135 9.16 -19.64 11.59
C ASN A 135 7.87 -19.96 12.33
N ASN A 136 6.95 -20.59 11.61
CA ASN A 136 5.60 -20.81 12.09
C ASN A 136 5.42 -22.29 12.35
N GLU A 137 5.26 -22.65 13.62
CA GLU A 137 5.01 -24.01 14.07
C GLU A 137 3.56 -24.48 13.80
N ALA A 138 2.71 -23.59 13.28
CA ALA A 138 1.30 -23.86 13.05
C ALA A 138 1.10 -24.76 11.81
N LEU A 139 0.67 -26.01 12.04
CA LEU A 139 0.53 -27.04 11.01
C LEU A 139 -0.50 -26.69 9.94
N LEU A 140 -1.66 -26.15 10.33
CA LEU A 140 -2.77 -25.86 9.42
C LEU A 140 -2.64 -24.51 8.73
N THR A 141 -1.43 -23.94 8.64
CA THR A 141 -1.19 -22.68 7.95
C THR A 141 -1.63 -22.74 6.48
N GLY A 142 -2.58 -21.87 6.10
CA GLY A 142 -3.13 -21.82 4.74
C GLY A 142 -4.32 -22.75 4.48
N LEU A 143 -4.64 -23.67 5.39
CA LEU A 143 -5.75 -24.62 5.27
C LEU A 143 -7.00 -24.21 6.02
N VAL A 144 -6.89 -23.34 7.02
CA VAL A 144 -8.02 -22.89 7.88
C VAL A 144 -8.77 -21.74 7.22
N TYR A 145 -10.08 -21.86 7.18
CA TYR A 145 -10.99 -20.83 6.68
C TYR A 145 -11.96 -20.37 7.76
N CYS A 146 -12.26 -19.09 7.76
CA CYS A 146 -13.30 -18.50 8.57
C CYS A 146 -14.69 -18.79 7.98
N SER A 147 -15.73 -18.82 8.79
CA SER A 147 -17.12 -18.93 8.31
C SER A 147 -17.55 -17.77 7.40
N CYS A 148 -16.79 -16.70 7.29
CA CYS A 148 -17.00 -15.63 6.30
C CYS A 148 -16.38 -15.94 4.92
N GLY A 149 -15.78 -17.12 4.72
CA GLY A 149 -15.13 -17.55 3.48
C GLY A 149 -13.66 -17.16 3.33
N GLU A 150 -13.14 -16.27 4.19
CA GLU A 150 -11.75 -15.82 4.12
C GLU A 150 -10.78 -16.76 4.83
N ARG A 151 -9.55 -16.85 4.29
CA ARG A 151 -8.47 -17.61 4.94
C ARG A 151 -8.12 -17.04 6.31
N MET A 152 -7.79 -17.94 7.21
CA MET A 152 -7.20 -17.60 8.50
C MET A 152 -5.69 -17.83 8.47
N TYR A 153 -4.96 -17.08 9.27
CA TYR A 153 -3.52 -17.24 9.41
C TYR A 153 -3.13 -17.23 10.88
N PRO A 154 -2.06 -17.94 11.26
CA PRO A 154 -1.63 -18.02 12.64
C PRO A 154 -1.01 -16.70 13.09
N LYS A 155 -1.40 -16.28 14.29
CA LYS A 155 -0.85 -15.14 15.01
C LYS A 155 -0.24 -15.62 16.29
N LEU A 156 1.09 -15.57 16.35
CA LEU A 156 1.85 -16.02 17.51
C LEU A 156 1.70 -15.03 18.67
N SER A 157 1.51 -15.56 19.87
CA SER A 157 1.58 -14.80 21.12
C SER A 157 3.05 -14.71 21.58
N GLN A 158 3.33 -13.73 22.43
CA GLN A 158 4.59 -13.70 23.19
C GLN A 158 4.56 -14.67 24.39
N ARG A 159 3.38 -15.21 24.73
CA ARG A 159 3.19 -16.14 25.83
C ARG A 159 3.50 -17.56 25.38
N LYS A 160 4.00 -18.36 26.31
CA LYS A 160 4.22 -19.80 26.14
C LYS A 160 3.33 -20.58 27.09
N THR A 161 3.07 -21.84 26.78
CA THR A 161 2.42 -22.79 27.66
C THR A 161 3.36 -23.14 28.82
N ALA A 162 2.86 -23.83 29.84
CA ALA A 162 3.67 -24.38 30.94
C ALA A 162 4.74 -25.36 30.43
N SER A 163 4.50 -26.02 29.26
CA SER A 163 5.44 -26.92 28.58
C SER A 163 6.47 -26.16 27.68
N GLY A 164 6.40 -24.81 27.64
CA GLY A 164 7.34 -24.00 26.84
C GLY A 164 6.93 -23.79 25.38
N GLU A 165 5.81 -24.36 24.93
CA GLU A 165 5.31 -24.23 23.56
C GLU A 165 4.77 -22.82 23.26
N VAL A 166 4.92 -22.36 22.04
CA VAL A 166 4.39 -21.06 21.62
C VAL A 166 2.86 -21.11 21.51
N ILE A 167 2.19 -20.20 22.19
CA ILE A 167 0.72 -20.06 22.07
C ILE A 167 0.41 -19.24 20.81
N TYR A 168 -0.49 -19.73 19.97
CA TYR A 168 -0.95 -19.01 18.79
C TYR A 168 -2.44 -19.21 18.52
N THR A 169 -3.01 -18.31 17.74
CA THR A 169 -4.42 -18.35 17.33
C THR A 169 -4.51 -18.16 15.83
N TYR A 170 -5.44 -18.86 15.18
CA TYR A 170 -5.80 -18.56 13.80
C TYR A 170 -6.75 -17.37 13.75
N VAL A 171 -6.36 -16.35 13.00
CA VAL A 171 -7.07 -15.07 12.87
C VAL A 171 -7.57 -14.91 11.44
N CYS A 172 -8.83 -14.53 11.27
CA CYS A 172 -9.39 -14.26 9.95
C CYS A 172 -8.74 -13.05 9.30
N LYS A 173 -8.29 -13.20 8.06
CA LYS A 173 -7.67 -12.13 7.26
C LYS A 173 -8.60 -10.92 7.10
N MET A 174 -9.89 -11.16 6.81
CA MET A 174 -10.87 -10.08 6.69
C MET A 174 -11.09 -9.33 8.00
N LYS A 175 -11.13 -10.05 9.14
CA LYS A 175 -11.26 -9.43 10.45
C LYS A 175 -10.13 -8.43 10.75
N GLU A 176 -8.89 -8.79 10.44
CA GLU A 176 -7.75 -7.89 10.67
C GLU A 176 -7.71 -6.73 9.67
N ARG A 177 -7.90 -7.00 8.38
CA ARG A 177 -7.89 -5.98 7.34
C ARG A 177 -8.97 -4.93 7.53
N SER A 178 -10.19 -5.34 7.91
CA SER A 178 -11.33 -4.44 8.12
C SER A 178 -11.45 -3.92 9.56
N LYS A 179 -10.47 -4.15 10.43
CA LYS A 179 -10.54 -3.80 11.86
C LYS A 179 -11.84 -4.29 12.52
N ARG A 180 -12.27 -5.51 12.21
CA ARG A 180 -13.49 -6.22 12.68
C ARG A 180 -14.82 -5.77 12.05
N GLU A 181 -14.84 -4.76 11.19
CA GLU A 181 -16.09 -4.23 10.60
C GLU A 181 -16.79 -5.25 9.66
N ARG A 182 -16.02 -6.01 8.89
CA ARG A 182 -16.58 -6.99 7.93
C ARG A 182 -16.57 -8.43 8.44
N CYS A 183 -15.86 -8.71 9.53
CA CYS A 183 -15.85 -10.01 10.20
C CYS A 183 -15.43 -9.83 11.65
N ASN A 184 -16.30 -10.20 12.58
CA ASN A 184 -16.05 -10.15 14.03
C ASN A 184 -15.98 -11.53 14.68
N ARG A 185 -15.88 -12.63 13.89
CA ARG A 185 -15.84 -14.01 14.41
C ARG A 185 -14.67 -14.20 15.38
N ARG A 186 -14.85 -15.10 16.36
CA ARG A 186 -13.79 -15.43 17.32
C ARG A 186 -12.59 -16.06 16.61
N ASN A 187 -11.40 -15.80 17.14
CA ASN A 187 -10.18 -16.47 16.68
C ASN A 187 -10.22 -17.94 17.15
N ALA A 188 -9.71 -18.85 16.36
CA ALA A 188 -9.57 -20.24 16.76
C ALA A 188 -8.26 -20.42 17.54
N ASN A 189 -8.27 -21.23 18.61
CA ASN A 189 -7.06 -21.60 19.33
C ASN A 189 -6.22 -22.52 18.43
N GLY A 190 -5.01 -22.08 18.08
CA GLY A 190 -4.15 -22.79 17.14
C GLY A 190 -3.60 -24.08 17.74
N ASN A 191 -3.14 -24.05 18.99
CA ASN A 191 -2.58 -25.22 19.64
C ASN A 191 -3.61 -26.37 19.77
N ILE A 192 -4.88 -26.04 20.08
CA ILE A 192 -5.95 -27.04 20.16
C ILE A 192 -6.32 -27.55 18.76
N LEU A 193 -6.40 -26.66 17.79
CA LEU A 193 -6.85 -27.02 16.44
C LEU A 193 -5.84 -27.88 15.71
N ASP A 194 -4.54 -27.64 15.93
CA ASP A 194 -3.45 -28.40 15.28
C ASP A 194 -3.20 -29.76 15.99
N ALA A 195 -3.72 -29.95 17.22
CA ALA A 195 -3.63 -31.19 17.97
C ALA A 195 -4.82 -32.15 17.74
N ALA A 196 -5.89 -31.69 17.07
CA ALA A 196 -7.10 -32.44 16.79
C ALA A 196 -7.00 -33.26 15.50
#